data_6841f533c545b04798d2318d63baba4e
#
_entry.id   6841f533c545b04798d2318d63baba4e
#
_cell.length_a   1.000
_cell.length_b   1.000
_cell.length_c   1.000
_cell.angle_alpha   90.00
_cell.angle_beta   90.00
_cell.angle_gamma   90.00
#
_symmetry.space_group_name_H-M   'P 1'
#
loop_
_entity.id
_entity.type
_entity.pdbx_description
1 polymer ?
#
loop_
_entity_poly.entity_id
_entity_poly.type
_entity_poly.pdbx_seq_one_letter_code
_entity_poly.pdbx_strand_id
1 'polypeptide(L)'
;DVRKRVGANVIEVVEAARTVIDSAAPKISPDVKVSYLFDDSQEVRRMLSDLGNNVMAAVIIVMIVVLAMLGLRNATLVGLAIPGSFFVGITVLNAVGVTMNIVVLFSLILVAGMLVDGVIVTTEYADRQIATGMHRRDAYRAGAQRMAWPIISSTITTLMVFLPLLVWPGIVGQFMKYLPMTVVAVLVASLLMALIFIPVLGGLIGKRHIDRAAVVATAPQFYRRVLKFAVRRPIIVMTAVVSIMTASFMGYVSAGLGVEFFPDIEPEQAQVQVLARGDLSAKERDLLVQETENSILSVAGVRDFYAQSFRSGTAGRQEARDSVGTIRTVFDDWQMREKADVVIADMRARLASLAGADISILKQQQGPGAAKPIKVEIIGLSLDELAAATSDLVARMDQLGGFVDVTDSRPLPGTEWSLVTDRDAA
;
A
#
# COMPACT_ATOMS: atom_id res chain seq x y z
N ASP A 1 2.99 -2.69 26.92
CA ASP A 1 2.46 -2.76 25.58
C ASP A 1 1.02 -2.21 25.55
N VAL A 2 0.74 -1.25 24.69
CA VAL A 2 -0.58 -0.62 24.57
C VAL A 2 -1.19 -1.03 23.22
N ARG A 3 -2.37 -1.66 23.25
CA ARG A 3 -3.08 -2.09 22.05
C ARG A 3 -4.40 -1.31 21.88
N LYS A 4 -4.64 -0.78 20.69
CA LYS A 4 -5.91 -0.14 20.40
C LYS A 4 -7.04 -1.16 20.24
N ARG A 5 -8.27 -0.77 20.58
CA ARG A 5 -9.47 -1.54 20.25
C ARG A 5 -9.74 -1.50 18.75
N VAL A 6 -10.37 -2.54 18.23
CA VAL A 6 -10.83 -2.57 16.83
C VAL A 6 -11.75 -1.36 16.59
N GLY A 7 -11.51 -0.62 15.51
CA GLY A 7 -12.25 0.60 15.19
C GLY A 7 -11.75 1.90 15.84
N ALA A 8 -10.87 1.83 16.86
CA ALA A 8 -10.31 3.05 17.47
C ALA A 8 -9.25 3.69 16.55
N ASN A 9 -9.16 5.01 16.57
CA ASN A 9 -8.14 5.77 15.87
C ASN A 9 -6.79 5.62 16.56
N VAL A 10 -5.77 5.15 15.85
CA VAL A 10 -4.43 4.91 16.43
C VAL A 10 -3.78 6.22 16.89
N ILE A 11 -3.98 7.32 16.17
CA ILE A 11 -3.41 8.62 16.52
C ILE A 11 -3.96 9.11 17.87
N GLU A 12 -5.29 9.05 18.04
CA GLU A 12 -5.94 9.46 19.28
C GLU A 12 -5.55 8.57 20.46
N VAL A 13 -5.45 7.27 20.24
CA VAL A 13 -5.05 6.32 21.29
C VAL A 13 -3.61 6.57 21.74
N VAL A 14 -2.68 6.82 20.80
CA VAL A 14 -1.28 7.12 21.14
C VAL A 14 -1.16 8.47 21.84
N GLU A 15 -1.89 9.50 21.40
CA GLU A 15 -1.91 10.81 22.08
C GLU A 15 -2.46 10.71 23.50
N ALA A 16 -3.56 9.97 23.69
CA ALA A 16 -4.10 9.70 25.02
C ALA A 16 -3.08 8.95 25.91
N ALA A 17 -2.40 7.93 25.37
CA ALA A 17 -1.37 7.20 26.09
C ALA A 17 -0.20 8.12 26.48
N ARG A 18 0.28 8.98 25.58
CA ARG A 18 1.32 9.99 25.87
C ARG A 18 0.88 10.94 26.97
N THR A 19 -0.33 11.48 26.90
CA THR A 19 -0.88 12.38 27.92
C THR A 19 -0.90 11.72 29.30
N VAL A 20 -1.28 10.44 29.38
CA VAL A 20 -1.25 9.67 30.64
C VAL A 20 0.18 9.53 31.17
N ILE A 21 1.13 9.17 30.30
CA ILE A 21 2.54 9.00 30.67
C ILE A 21 3.14 10.34 31.13
N ASP A 22 2.92 11.42 30.39
CA ASP A 22 3.40 12.76 30.72
C ASP A 22 2.83 13.26 32.05
N SER A 23 1.56 12.97 32.33
CA SER A 23 0.93 13.26 33.61
C SER A 23 1.50 12.43 34.78
N ALA A 24 2.01 11.25 34.49
CA ALA A 24 2.67 10.39 35.46
C ALA A 24 4.17 10.71 35.63
N ALA A 25 4.80 11.37 34.66
CA ALA A 25 6.23 11.68 34.66
C ALA A 25 6.74 12.32 35.97
N PRO A 26 6.02 13.27 36.64
CA PRO A 26 6.46 13.83 37.92
C PRO A 26 6.50 12.81 39.06
N LYS A 27 5.84 11.66 38.90
CA LYS A 27 5.79 10.58 39.90
C LYS A 27 6.83 9.46 39.64
N ILE A 28 7.50 9.53 38.47
CA ILE A 28 8.50 8.55 38.05
C ILE A 28 9.88 9.09 38.49
N SER A 29 10.77 8.18 38.94
CA SER A 29 12.14 8.58 39.29
C SER A 29 12.84 9.27 38.11
N PRO A 30 13.65 10.33 38.36
CA PRO A 30 14.43 11.01 37.34
C PRO A 30 15.40 10.11 36.56
N ASP A 31 15.77 8.96 37.15
CA ASP A 31 16.65 7.98 36.52
C ASP A 31 15.94 7.08 35.47
N VAL A 32 14.60 7.15 35.43
CA VAL A 32 13.80 6.37 34.49
C VAL A 32 13.52 7.18 33.23
N LYS A 33 14.08 6.75 32.11
CA LYS A 33 13.78 7.31 30.78
C LYS A 33 12.61 6.56 30.16
N VAL A 34 11.59 7.30 29.76
CA VAL A 34 10.48 6.76 28.95
C VAL A 34 10.80 6.98 27.48
N SER A 35 10.88 5.88 26.71
CA SER A 35 11.00 5.92 25.24
C SER A 35 9.81 5.25 24.60
N TYR A 36 9.37 5.81 23.47
CA TYR A 36 8.27 5.27 22.69
C TYR A 36 8.85 4.46 21.53
N LEU A 37 8.60 3.15 21.57
CA LEU A 37 9.03 2.20 20.55
C LEU A 37 7.82 1.79 19.71
N PHE A 38 8.01 1.66 18.40
CA PHE A 38 6.95 1.20 17.46
C PHE A 38 5.67 2.04 17.54
N ASP A 39 5.82 3.36 17.35
CA ASP A 39 4.71 4.29 17.32
C ASP A 39 4.07 4.35 15.91
N ASP A 40 3.10 3.47 15.67
CA ASP A 40 2.35 3.41 14.41
C ASP A 40 1.64 4.72 14.06
N SER A 41 1.43 5.62 15.04
CA SER A 41 0.79 6.92 14.77
C SER A 41 1.66 7.82 13.92
N GLN A 42 2.99 7.73 14.03
CA GLN A 42 3.92 8.52 13.23
C GLN A 42 3.88 8.07 11.77
N GLU A 43 3.81 6.77 11.52
CA GLU A 43 3.68 6.22 10.17
C GLU A 43 2.37 6.67 9.52
N VAL A 44 1.25 6.55 10.24
CA VAL A 44 -0.05 7.03 9.74
C VAL A 44 -0.02 8.53 9.46
N ARG A 45 0.62 9.34 10.29
CA ARG A 45 0.77 10.80 10.05
C ARG A 45 1.62 11.10 8.82
N ARG A 46 2.73 10.37 8.62
CA ARG A 46 3.56 10.48 7.40
C ARG A 46 2.74 10.15 6.16
N MET A 47 2.07 9.00 6.16
CA MET A 47 1.21 8.59 5.05
C MET A 47 0.14 9.64 4.72
N LEU A 48 -0.52 10.22 5.73
CA LEU A 48 -1.51 11.28 5.54
C LEU A 48 -0.89 12.56 4.96
N SER A 49 0.30 12.94 5.43
CA SER A 49 1.03 14.11 4.93
C SER A 49 1.48 13.91 3.49
N ASP A 50 2.08 12.77 3.18
CA ASP A 50 2.57 12.43 1.84
C ASP A 50 1.43 12.38 0.84
N LEU A 51 0.29 11.83 1.26
CA LEU A 51 -0.90 11.85 0.44
C LEU A 51 -1.41 13.27 0.20
N GLY A 52 -1.53 14.08 1.25
CA GLY A 52 -1.96 15.47 1.10
C GLY A 52 -1.07 16.22 0.10
N ASN A 53 0.24 16.01 0.20
CA ASN A 53 1.22 16.57 -0.73
C ASN A 53 1.03 16.04 -2.15
N ASN A 54 0.82 14.75 -2.32
CA ASN A 54 0.62 14.13 -3.63
C ASN A 54 -0.69 14.57 -4.30
N VAL A 55 -1.78 14.65 -3.52
CA VAL A 55 -3.06 15.20 -4.03
C VAL A 55 -2.89 16.65 -4.44
N MET A 56 -2.22 17.46 -3.61
CA MET A 56 -1.97 18.87 -3.94
C MET A 56 -1.11 19.00 -5.19
N ALA A 57 -0.03 18.21 -5.31
CA ALA A 57 0.80 18.18 -6.51
C ALA A 57 0.01 17.78 -7.75
N ALA A 58 -0.83 16.75 -7.68
CA ALA A 58 -1.70 16.33 -8.77
C ALA A 58 -2.66 17.45 -9.21
N VAL A 59 -3.30 18.11 -8.25
CA VAL A 59 -4.19 19.26 -8.52
C VAL A 59 -3.42 20.39 -9.21
N ILE A 60 -2.23 20.73 -8.71
CA ILE A 60 -1.40 21.79 -9.31
C ILE A 60 -1.00 21.44 -10.74
N ILE A 61 -0.54 20.21 -10.98
CA ILE A 61 -0.15 19.75 -12.33
C ILE A 61 -1.35 19.83 -13.29
N VAL A 62 -2.51 19.32 -12.86
CA VAL A 62 -3.74 19.40 -13.66
C VAL A 62 -4.12 20.86 -13.94
N MET A 63 -4.03 21.72 -12.93
CA MET A 63 -4.29 23.16 -13.07
C MET A 63 -3.35 23.83 -14.08
N ILE A 64 -2.05 23.50 -14.07
CA ILE A 64 -1.07 24.03 -15.02
C ILE A 64 -1.45 23.60 -16.45
N VAL A 65 -1.79 22.32 -16.66
CA VAL A 65 -2.20 21.81 -17.98
C VAL A 65 -3.47 22.50 -18.46
N VAL A 66 -4.49 22.58 -17.60
CA VAL A 66 -5.76 23.23 -17.96
C VAL A 66 -5.56 24.73 -18.20
N LEU A 67 -4.70 25.39 -17.41
CA LEU A 67 -4.34 26.80 -17.59
C LEU A 67 -3.69 27.02 -18.96
N ALA A 68 -2.75 26.16 -19.34
CA ALA A 68 -2.06 26.24 -20.63
C ALA A 68 -3.00 25.98 -21.83
N MET A 69 -3.95 25.06 -21.67
CA MET A 69 -4.86 24.65 -22.76
C MET A 69 -6.12 25.52 -22.88
N LEU A 70 -6.74 25.86 -21.75
CA LEU A 70 -8.08 26.48 -21.71
C LEU A 70 -8.09 27.89 -21.09
N GLY A 71 -6.97 28.33 -20.54
CA GLY A 71 -6.79 29.64 -19.94
C GLY A 71 -7.30 29.76 -18.50
N LEU A 72 -6.98 30.88 -17.85
CA LEU A 72 -7.12 31.09 -16.39
C LEU A 72 -8.54 30.84 -15.84
N ARG A 73 -9.56 31.27 -16.54
CA ARG A 73 -10.94 31.14 -16.04
C ARG A 73 -11.42 29.70 -15.99
N ASN A 74 -11.14 28.94 -17.03
CA ASN A 74 -11.50 27.51 -17.05
C ASN A 74 -10.65 26.73 -16.05
N ALA A 75 -9.37 27.10 -15.91
CA ALA A 75 -8.51 26.56 -14.86
C ALA A 75 -9.08 26.81 -13.46
N THR A 76 -9.62 27.99 -13.19
CA THR A 76 -10.26 28.30 -11.90
C THR A 76 -11.51 27.44 -11.65
N LEU A 77 -12.36 27.25 -12.68
CA LEU A 77 -13.55 26.38 -12.57
C LEU A 77 -13.16 24.93 -12.28
N VAL A 78 -12.17 24.40 -13.00
CA VAL A 78 -11.62 23.06 -12.79
C VAL A 78 -10.97 22.95 -11.41
N GLY A 79 -10.19 23.96 -11.02
CA GLY A 79 -9.52 24.01 -9.72
C GLY A 79 -10.46 24.02 -8.51
N LEU A 80 -11.69 24.52 -8.70
CA LEU A 80 -12.74 24.42 -7.68
C LEU A 80 -13.47 23.07 -7.73
N ALA A 81 -13.62 22.49 -8.91
CA ALA A 81 -14.34 21.23 -9.09
C ALA A 81 -13.62 20.05 -8.44
N ILE A 82 -12.28 20.00 -8.53
CA ILE A 82 -11.49 18.89 -7.97
C ILE A 82 -11.65 18.78 -6.44
N PRO A 83 -11.29 19.82 -5.65
CA PRO A 83 -11.49 19.78 -4.20
C PRO A 83 -12.96 19.55 -3.82
N GLY A 84 -13.90 20.18 -4.52
CA GLY A 84 -15.33 19.99 -4.29
C GLY A 84 -15.75 18.54 -4.47
N SER A 85 -15.29 17.86 -5.51
CA SER A 85 -15.56 16.44 -5.73
C SER A 85 -14.95 15.55 -4.64
N PHE A 86 -13.73 15.87 -4.19
CA PHE A 86 -13.09 15.15 -3.09
C PHE A 86 -13.85 15.32 -1.78
N PHE A 87 -14.21 16.54 -1.40
CA PHE A 87 -14.95 16.78 -0.17
C PHE A 87 -16.32 16.07 -0.15
N VAL A 88 -17.06 16.14 -1.23
CA VAL A 88 -18.34 15.41 -1.34
C VAL A 88 -18.10 13.91 -1.32
N GLY A 89 -17.13 13.38 -2.05
CA GLY A 89 -16.80 11.97 -2.08
C GLY A 89 -16.37 11.44 -0.71
N ILE A 90 -15.49 12.15 0.00
CA ILE A 90 -15.06 11.80 1.37
C ILE A 90 -16.25 11.87 2.34
N THR A 91 -17.13 12.84 2.21
CA THR A 91 -18.34 12.93 3.05
C THR A 91 -19.24 11.72 2.83
N VAL A 92 -19.44 11.29 1.59
CA VAL A 92 -20.19 10.08 1.26
C VAL A 92 -19.53 8.83 1.86
N LEU A 93 -18.21 8.68 1.72
CA LEU A 93 -17.45 7.56 2.30
C LEU A 93 -17.61 7.51 3.83
N ASN A 94 -17.49 8.66 4.49
CA ASN A 94 -17.71 8.77 5.94
C ASN A 94 -19.14 8.39 6.35
N ALA A 95 -20.15 8.82 5.60
CA ALA A 95 -21.54 8.48 5.86
C ALA A 95 -21.82 6.96 5.72
N VAL A 96 -21.07 6.25 4.87
CA VAL A 96 -21.15 4.79 4.70
C VAL A 96 -20.26 4.05 5.73
N GLY A 97 -19.54 4.78 6.59
CA GLY A 97 -18.69 4.21 7.64
C GLY A 97 -17.31 3.73 7.14
N VAL A 98 -16.87 4.20 5.98
CA VAL A 98 -15.53 3.90 5.45
C VAL A 98 -14.52 4.83 6.12
N THR A 99 -13.55 4.24 6.82
CA THR A 99 -12.44 4.98 7.43
C THR A 99 -11.37 5.30 6.40
N MET A 100 -10.68 6.44 6.60
CA MET A 100 -9.50 6.77 5.80
C MET A 100 -8.40 5.72 6.02
N ASN A 101 -7.99 5.09 4.96
CA ASN A 101 -6.94 4.06 4.94
C ASN A 101 -6.10 4.20 3.67
N ILE A 102 -4.97 3.49 3.60
CA ILE A 102 -4.02 3.60 2.49
C ILE A 102 -4.66 3.37 1.11
N VAL A 103 -5.65 2.44 1.03
CA VAL A 103 -6.33 2.13 -0.24
C VAL A 103 -7.26 3.27 -0.67
N VAL A 104 -8.00 3.86 0.29
CA VAL A 104 -8.82 5.06 0.02
C VAL A 104 -7.95 6.20 -0.46
N LEU A 105 -6.83 6.43 0.20
CA LEU A 105 -5.89 7.50 -0.11
C LEU A 105 -5.28 7.31 -1.50
N PHE A 106 -4.82 6.11 -1.82
CA PHE A 106 -4.33 5.76 -3.15
C PHE A 106 -5.41 5.95 -4.22
N SER A 107 -6.65 5.57 -3.91
CA SER A 107 -7.78 5.74 -4.81
C SER A 107 -8.09 7.22 -5.10
N LEU A 108 -7.94 8.11 -4.12
CA LEU A 108 -8.10 9.55 -4.33
C LEU A 108 -7.05 10.10 -5.29
N ILE A 109 -5.79 9.67 -5.20
CA ILE A 109 -4.75 10.06 -6.16
C ILE A 109 -5.09 9.55 -7.55
N LEU A 110 -5.49 8.28 -7.66
CA LEU A 110 -5.87 7.67 -8.93
C LEU A 110 -7.02 8.42 -9.61
N VAL A 111 -8.05 8.79 -8.85
CA VAL A 111 -9.24 9.46 -9.37
C VAL A 111 -8.95 10.92 -9.74
N ALA A 112 -7.96 11.57 -9.13
CA ALA A 112 -7.65 12.98 -9.38
C ALA A 112 -7.52 13.33 -10.87
N GLY A 113 -6.88 12.45 -11.65
CA GLY A 113 -6.77 12.60 -13.10
C GLY A 113 -8.08 12.40 -13.88
N MET A 114 -9.02 11.65 -13.34
CA MET A 114 -10.30 11.33 -13.98
C MET A 114 -11.41 12.35 -13.67
N LEU A 115 -11.25 13.18 -12.63
CA LEU A 115 -12.26 14.14 -12.18
C LEU A 115 -12.50 15.28 -13.16
N VAL A 116 -11.51 15.58 -13.99
CA VAL A 116 -11.46 16.81 -14.76
C VAL A 116 -12.19 16.69 -16.10
N ASP A 117 -12.33 15.47 -16.62
CA ASP A 117 -12.83 15.24 -17.98
C ASP A 117 -14.24 15.80 -18.21
N GLY A 118 -15.18 15.55 -17.30
CA GLY A 118 -16.53 16.07 -17.41
C GLY A 118 -16.59 17.60 -17.36
N VAL A 119 -15.76 18.21 -16.54
CA VAL A 119 -15.67 19.67 -16.39
C VAL A 119 -15.06 20.31 -17.63
N ILE A 120 -13.98 19.74 -18.18
CA ILE A 120 -13.33 20.22 -19.42
C ILE A 120 -14.32 20.20 -20.57
N VAL A 121 -14.99 19.07 -20.80
CA VAL A 121 -15.94 18.91 -21.92
C VAL A 121 -17.09 19.92 -21.82
N THR A 122 -17.64 20.11 -20.61
CA THR A 122 -18.74 21.07 -20.39
C THR A 122 -18.30 22.51 -20.64
N THR A 123 -17.11 22.89 -20.12
CA THR A 123 -16.59 24.26 -20.27
C THR A 123 -16.17 24.54 -21.70
N GLU A 124 -15.53 23.58 -22.38
CA GLU A 124 -15.12 23.74 -23.79
C GLU A 124 -16.35 23.90 -24.71
N TYR A 125 -17.40 23.11 -24.49
CA TYR A 125 -18.63 23.27 -25.24
C TYR A 125 -19.26 24.66 -25.03
N ALA A 126 -19.33 25.11 -23.76
CA ALA A 126 -19.85 26.43 -23.41
C ALA A 126 -19.02 27.55 -24.08
N ASP A 127 -17.69 27.46 -24.07
CA ASP A 127 -16.79 28.42 -24.70
C ASP A 127 -17.01 28.49 -26.22
N ARG A 128 -17.24 27.37 -26.89
CA ARG A 128 -17.61 27.32 -28.30
C ARG A 128 -18.93 28.03 -28.59
N GLN A 129 -19.94 27.85 -27.73
CA GLN A 129 -21.23 28.52 -27.87
C GLN A 129 -21.11 30.05 -27.64
N ILE A 130 -20.29 30.47 -26.67
CA ILE A 130 -20.01 31.89 -26.45
C ILE A 130 -19.30 32.53 -27.68
N ALA A 131 -18.38 31.80 -28.29
CA ALA A 131 -17.70 32.26 -29.53
C ALA A 131 -18.66 32.39 -30.71
N THR A 132 -19.82 31.73 -30.70
CA THR A 132 -20.89 31.95 -31.72
C THR A 132 -21.81 33.09 -31.36
N GLY A 133 -21.60 33.79 -30.23
CA GLY A 133 -22.40 34.94 -29.79
C GLY A 133 -23.48 34.63 -28.77
N MET A 134 -23.54 33.40 -28.28
CA MET A 134 -24.51 33.02 -27.24
C MET A 134 -24.15 33.66 -25.88
N HIS A 135 -25.15 34.10 -25.12
CA HIS A 135 -24.92 34.64 -23.79
C HIS A 135 -24.39 33.54 -22.86
N ARG A 136 -23.39 33.88 -22.00
CA ARG A 136 -22.66 32.92 -21.18
C ARG A 136 -23.54 31.99 -20.36
N ARG A 137 -24.63 32.48 -19.76
CA ARG A 137 -25.56 31.64 -18.95
C ARG A 137 -26.24 30.57 -19.81
N ASP A 138 -26.66 30.95 -20.99
CA ASP A 138 -27.33 30.06 -21.93
C ASP A 138 -26.33 29.07 -22.54
N ALA A 139 -25.12 29.51 -22.80
CA ALA A 139 -24.03 28.67 -23.28
C ALA A 139 -23.65 27.56 -22.27
N TYR A 140 -23.47 27.89 -20.99
CA TYR A 140 -23.18 26.89 -19.95
C TYR A 140 -24.38 25.97 -19.70
N ARG A 141 -25.61 26.47 -19.76
CA ARG A 141 -26.81 25.64 -19.68
C ARG A 141 -26.90 24.66 -20.87
N ALA A 142 -26.67 25.14 -22.08
CA ALA A 142 -26.64 24.30 -23.26
C ALA A 142 -25.50 23.26 -23.20
N GLY A 143 -24.32 23.65 -22.68
CA GLY A 143 -23.21 22.77 -22.43
C GLY A 143 -23.58 21.62 -21.49
N ALA A 144 -24.16 21.93 -20.34
CA ALA A 144 -24.59 20.90 -19.40
C ALA A 144 -25.65 19.96 -20.02
N GLN A 145 -26.65 20.51 -20.68
CA GLN A 145 -27.72 19.70 -21.30
C GLN A 145 -27.20 18.81 -22.44
N ARG A 146 -26.35 19.35 -23.31
CA ARG A 146 -25.85 18.61 -24.49
C ARG A 146 -24.81 17.57 -24.12
N MET A 147 -23.96 17.87 -23.11
CA MET A 147 -22.86 17.00 -22.69
C MET A 147 -23.25 16.06 -21.55
N ALA A 148 -24.44 16.20 -20.96
CA ALA A 148 -24.88 15.33 -19.86
C ALA A 148 -24.79 13.85 -20.21
N TRP A 149 -25.41 13.45 -21.33
CA TRP A 149 -25.43 12.04 -21.71
C TRP A 149 -24.04 11.46 -22.04
N PRO A 150 -23.21 12.12 -22.85
CA PRO A 150 -21.81 11.71 -23.07
C PRO A 150 -21.01 11.56 -21.76
N ILE A 151 -21.11 12.51 -20.84
CA ILE A 151 -20.37 12.49 -19.58
C ILE A 151 -20.89 11.38 -18.67
N ILE A 152 -22.21 11.22 -18.52
CA ILE A 152 -22.82 10.15 -17.72
C ILE A 152 -22.39 8.78 -18.27
N SER A 153 -22.50 8.55 -19.58
CA SER A 153 -22.13 7.26 -20.17
C SER A 153 -20.64 6.96 -20.02
N SER A 154 -19.77 7.95 -20.21
CA SER A 154 -18.34 7.81 -19.98
C SER A 154 -18.03 7.47 -18.52
N THR A 155 -18.63 8.20 -17.57
CA THR A 155 -18.45 7.94 -16.15
C THR A 155 -18.93 6.54 -15.77
N ILE A 156 -20.11 6.11 -16.25
CA ILE A 156 -20.61 4.75 -16.01
C ILE A 156 -19.65 3.71 -16.56
N THR A 157 -19.16 3.90 -17.78
CA THR A 157 -18.19 2.97 -18.41
C THR A 157 -16.91 2.86 -17.57
N THR A 158 -16.40 3.98 -17.07
CA THR A 158 -15.23 4.00 -16.18
C THR A 158 -15.53 3.27 -14.87
N LEU A 159 -16.70 3.48 -14.27
CA LEU A 159 -17.09 2.80 -13.03
C LEU A 159 -17.23 1.29 -13.21
N MET A 160 -17.72 0.83 -14.36
CA MET A 160 -17.88 -0.60 -14.66
C MET A 160 -16.56 -1.38 -14.62
N VAL A 161 -15.44 -0.73 -14.95
CA VAL A 161 -14.11 -1.35 -14.87
C VAL A 161 -13.72 -1.72 -13.43
N PHE A 162 -14.18 -0.95 -12.45
CA PHE A 162 -13.85 -1.18 -11.04
C PHE A 162 -14.83 -2.12 -10.33
N LEU A 163 -16.02 -2.37 -10.88
CA LEU A 163 -17.05 -3.21 -10.27
C LEU A 163 -16.59 -4.64 -9.92
N PRO A 164 -15.80 -5.34 -10.77
CA PRO A 164 -15.34 -6.68 -10.43
C PRO A 164 -14.53 -6.75 -9.13
N LEU A 165 -13.83 -5.66 -8.76
CA LEU A 165 -13.06 -5.59 -7.52
C LEU A 165 -13.95 -5.60 -6.26
N LEU A 166 -15.23 -5.17 -6.36
CA LEU A 166 -16.18 -5.21 -5.23
C LEU A 166 -16.60 -6.63 -4.86
N VAL A 167 -16.62 -7.54 -5.82
CA VAL A 167 -17.07 -8.93 -5.64
C VAL A 167 -15.89 -9.91 -5.54
N TRP A 168 -14.67 -9.41 -5.48
CA TRP A 168 -13.48 -10.25 -5.38
C TRP A 168 -13.46 -10.99 -4.03
N PRO A 169 -13.36 -12.34 -4.01
CA PRO A 169 -13.35 -13.11 -2.78
C PRO A 169 -12.01 -13.05 -2.04
N GLY A 170 -12.05 -13.43 -0.75
CA GLY A 170 -10.86 -13.60 0.06
C GLY A 170 -10.35 -12.31 0.72
N ILE A 171 -9.20 -12.40 1.38
CA ILE A 171 -8.58 -11.30 2.15
C ILE A 171 -8.21 -10.13 1.23
N VAL A 172 -7.72 -10.45 0.04
CA VAL A 172 -7.34 -9.47 -0.97
C VAL A 172 -8.54 -8.66 -1.43
N GLY A 173 -9.68 -9.32 -1.69
CA GLY A 173 -10.91 -8.62 -2.05
C GLY A 173 -11.42 -7.72 -0.94
N GLN A 174 -11.32 -8.16 0.33
CA GLN A 174 -11.69 -7.33 1.47
C GLN A 174 -10.82 -6.06 1.59
N PHE A 175 -9.55 -6.17 1.24
CA PHE A 175 -8.63 -5.02 1.20
C PHE A 175 -8.91 -4.13 0.00
N MET A 176 -9.05 -4.71 -1.20
CA MET A 176 -9.20 -3.98 -2.45
C MET A 176 -10.57 -3.33 -2.67
N LYS A 177 -11.63 -3.76 -1.98
CA LYS A 177 -12.99 -3.18 -2.12
C LYS A 177 -13.08 -1.68 -1.84
N TYR A 178 -12.17 -1.15 -1.01
CA TYR A 178 -12.14 0.29 -0.70
C TYR A 178 -11.79 1.15 -1.92
N LEU A 179 -11.04 0.60 -2.88
CA LEU A 179 -10.68 1.30 -4.10
C LEU A 179 -11.92 1.61 -4.95
N PRO A 180 -12.73 0.63 -5.40
CA PRO A 180 -13.93 0.94 -6.19
C PRO A 180 -14.96 1.75 -5.39
N MET A 181 -15.10 1.55 -4.08
CA MET A 181 -16.01 2.37 -3.26
C MET A 181 -15.62 3.85 -3.30
N THR A 182 -14.33 4.15 -3.18
CA THR A 182 -13.80 5.51 -3.25
C THR A 182 -13.97 6.10 -4.65
N VAL A 183 -13.61 5.33 -5.69
CA VAL A 183 -13.73 5.75 -7.08
C VAL A 183 -15.18 6.09 -7.42
N VAL A 184 -16.15 5.23 -7.03
CA VAL A 184 -17.57 5.47 -7.25
C VAL A 184 -18.03 6.73 -6.53
N ALA A 185 -17.74 6.88 -5.25
CA ALA A 185 -18.16 8.04 -4.47
C ALA A 185 -17.65 9.36 -5.07
N VAL A 186 -16.38 9.40 -5.43
CA VAL A 186 -15.73 10.63 -5.94
C VAL A 186 -16.11 10.92 -7.38
N LEU A 187 -16.24 9.91 -8.27
CA LEU A 187 -16.67 10.13 -9.65
C LEU A 187 -18.13 10.54 -9.75
N VAL A 188 -19.01 10.00 -8.90
CA VAL A 188 -20.40 10.46 -8.82
C VAL A 188 -20.45 11.91 -8.32
N ALA A 189 -19.64 12.26 -7.32
CA ALA A 189 -19.51 13.65 -6.88
C ALA A 189 -18.99 14.56 -8.01
N SER A 190 -18.00 14.13 -8.77
CA SER A 190 -17.47 14.87 -9.94
C SER A 190 -18.54 15.06 -11.02
N LEU A 191 -19.36 14.06 -11.28
CA LEU A 191 -20.46 14.17 -12.22
C LEU A 191 -21.45 15.26 -11.80
N LEU A 192 -21.81 15.31 -10.51
CA LEU A 192 -22.66 16.38 -9.98
C LEU A 192 -21.99 17.75 -10.08
N MET A 193 -20.70 17.83 -9.80
CA MET A 193 -19.92 19.06 -9.97
C MET A 193 -19.93 19.54 -11.43
N ALA A 194 -19.66 18.64 -12.39
CA ALA A 194 -19.59 18.96 -13.83
C ALA A 194 -20.94 19.39 -14.43
N LEU A 195 -22.06 18.76 -14.00
CA LEU A 195 -23.39 18.98 -14.60
C LEU A 195 -24.23 20.02 -13.89
N ILE A 196 -23.97 20.28 -12.59
CA ILE A 196 -24.77 21.22 -11.79
C ILE A 196 -23.92 22.42 -11.39
N PHE A 197 -22.82 22.20 -10.67
CA PHE A 197 -22.06 23.26 -10.03
C PHE A 197 -21.31 24.14 -11.06
N ILE A 198 -20.61 23.49 -12.00
CA ILE A 198 -19.83 24.17 -13.03
C ILE A 198 -20.67 25.02 -13.98
N PRO A 199 -21.84 24.56 -14.47
CA PRO A 199 -22.71 25.42 -15.28
C PRO A 199 -23.21 26.67 -14.56
N VAL A 200 -23.48 26.54 -13.26
CA VAL A 200 -23.89 27.70 -12.44
C VAL A 200 -22.72 28.68 -12.28
N LEU A 201 -21.55 28.21 -11.83
CA LEU A 201 -20.38 29.06 -11.68
C LEU A 201 -19.87 29.65 -13.00
N GLY A 202 -19.82 28.85 -14.05
CA GLY A 202 -19.43 29.30 -15.38
C GLY A 202 -20.38 30.35 -15.95
N GLY A 203 -21.69 30.21 -15.70
CA GLY A 203 -22.69 31.22 -16.03
C GLY A 203 -22.50 32.55 -15.25
N LEU A 204 -21.87 32.52 -14.06
CA LEU A 204 -21.58 33.72 -13.25
C LEU A 204 -20.22 34.33 -13.60
N ILE A 205 -19.15 33.49 -13.69
CA ILE A 205 -17.76 33.93 -13.81
C ILE A 205 -17.23 33.81 -15.25
N GLY A 206 -17.90 33.05 -16.11
CA GLY A 206 -17.48 32.76 -17.51
C GLY A 206 -17.19 34.00 -18.36
N LYS A 207 -16.44 33.84 -19.43
CA LYS A 207 -16.14 34.91 -20.38
C LYS A 207 -17.45 35.48 -20.95
N ARG A 208 -17.48 36.78 -21.14
CA ARG A 208 -18.60 37.45 -21.82
C ARG A 208 -18.49 37.40 -23.33
N HIS A 209 -17.27 37.35 -23.83
CA HIS A 209 -16.96 37.26 -25.26
C HIS A 209 -15.70 36.43 -25.46
N ILE A 210 -15.68 35.59 -26.48
CA ILE A 210 -14.54 34.76 -26.87
C ILE A 210 -14.35 34.96 -28.36
N ASP A 211 -13.13 35.35 -28.77
CA ASP A 211 -12.80 35.44 -30.19
C ASP A 211 -12.89 34.08 -30.87
N ARG A 212 -13.60 34.05 -31.99
CA ARG A 212 -13.79 32.84 -32.80
C ARG A 212 -12.47 32.20 -33.23
N ALA A 213 -11.44 33.04 -33.50
CA ALA A 213 -10.11 32.59 -33.85
C ALA A 213 -9.39 31.81 -32.74
N ALA A 214 -9.67 32.12 -31.47
CA ALA A 214 -9.06 31.44 -30.30
C ALA A 214 -9.62 30.03 -30.04
N VAL A 215 -10.83 29.74 -30.51
CA VAL A 215 -11.50 28.45 -30.33
C VAL A 215 -11.19 27.46 -31.45
N VAL A 216 -10.81 27.95 -32.64
CA VAL A 216 -10.40 27.10 -33.76
C VAL A 216 -8.88 26.88 -33.69
N ALA A 217 -8.42 26.23 -32.66
CA ALA A 217 -7.05 25.74 -32.63
C ALA A 217 -6.89 24.68 -33.73
N THR A 218 -6.18 25.05 -34.80
CA THR A 218 -5.92 24.12 -35.89
C THR A 218 -4.96 23.04 -35.40
N ALA A 219 -5.38 21.78 -35.45
CA ALA A 219 -4.54 20.66 -35.09
C ALA A 219 -3.17 20.74 -35.80
N PRO A 220 -2.06 20.37 -35.09
CA PRO A 220 -0.71 20.44 -35.67
C PRO A 220 -0.65 19.76 -37.04
N GLN A 221 0.09 20.35 -37.95
CA GLN A 221 0.19 19.85 -39.35
C GLN A 221 0.66 18.39 -39.41
N PHE A 222 1.51 17.99 -38.46
CA PHE A 222 1.96 16.60 -38.30
C PHE A 222 0.79 15.66 -38.03
N TYR A 223 -0.04 15.96 -37.03
CA TYR A 223 -1.22 15.16 -36.69
C TYR A 223 -2.20 15.03 -37.84
N ARG A 224 -2.48 16.13 -38.52
CA ARG A 224 -3.35 16.12 -39.71
C ARG A 224 -2.81 15.23 -40.84
N ARG A 225 -1.50 15.19 -41.04
CA ARG A 225 -0.82 14.35 -42.02
C ARG A 225 -0.92 12.87 -41.65
N VAL A 226 -0.65 12.54 -40.39
CA VAL A 226 -0.79 11.18 -39.87
C VAL A 226 -2.24 10.70 -39.93
N LEU A 227 -3.21 11.53 -39.50
CA LEU A 227 -4.62 11.19 -39.55
C LEU A 227 -5.09 10.96 -41.00
N LYS A 228 -4.69 11.83 -41.94
CA LYS A 228 -5.02 11.68 -43.36
C LYS A 228 -4.45 10.38 -43.94
N PHE A 229 -3.23 10.01 -43.57
CA PHE A 229 -2.63 8.74 -43.96
C PHE A 229 -3.40 7.55 -43.37
N ALA A 230 -3.70 7.59 -42.07
CA ALA A 230 -4.39 6.52 -41.34
C ALA A 230 -5.78 6.26 -41.94
N VAL A 231 -6.57 7.31 -42.17
CA VAL A 231 -7.91 7.19 -42.79
C VAL A 231 -7.87 6.71 -44.23
N ARG A 232 -6.82 7.08 -44.98
CA ARG A 232 -6.68 6.63 -46.39
C ARG A 232 -6.19 5.18 -46.55
N ARG A 233 -5.53 4.64 -45.50
CA ARG A 233 -4.94 3.31 -45.52
C ARG A 233 -5.36 2.49 -44.30
N PRO A 234 -6.67 2.24 -44.09
CA PRO A 234 -7.17 1.62 -42.88
C PRO A 234 -6.60 0.20 -42.64
N ILE A 235 -6.43 -0.58 -43.73
CA ILE A 235 -5.89 -1.94 -43.64
C ILE A 235 -4.45 -1.94 -43.10
N ILE A 236 -3.60 -1.02 -43.60
CA ILE A 236 -2.20 -0.91 -43.14
C ILE A 236 -2.17 -0.57 -41.65
N VAL A 237 -3.01 0.39 -41.22
CA VAL A 237 -3.07 0.77 -39.80
C VAL A 237 -3.55 -0.36 -38.92
N MET A 238 -4.62 -1.06 -39.31
CA MET A 238 -5.13 -2.22 -38.58
C MET A 238 -4.11 -3.34 -38.49
N THR A 239 -3.44 -3.67 -39.59
CA THR A 239 -2.36 -4.67 -39.59
C THR A 239 -1.20 -4.26 -38.65
N ALA A 240 -0.79 -2.98 -38.70
CA ALA A 240 0.26 -2.48 -37.81
C ALA A 240 -0.14 -2.56 -36.35
N VAL A 241 -1.36 -2.18 -35.98
CA VAL A 241 -1.87 -2.29 -34.61
C VAL A 241 -1.89 -3.74 -34.14
N VAL A 242 -2.44 -4.66 -34.93
CA VAL A 242 -2.47 -6.09 -34.60
C VAL A 242 -1.05 -6.65 -34.47
N SER A 243 -0.15 -6.29 -35.38
CA SER A 243 1.26 -6.74 -35.32
C SER A 243 1.97 -6.24 -34.05
N ILE A 244 1.76 -4.96 -33.67
CA ILE A 244 2.34 -4.40 -32.44
C ILE A 244 1.77 -5.12 -31.22
N MET A 245 0.46 -5.35 -31.15
CA MET A 245 -0.16 -6.08 -30.04
C MET A 245 0.40 -7.50 -29.93
N THR A 246 0.47 -8.24 -31.05
CA THR A 246 1.02 -9.59 -31.08
C THR A 246 2.50 -9.61 -30.69
N ALA A 247 3.31 -8.71 -31.21
CA ALA A 247 4.72 -8.59 -30.87
C ALA A 247 4.92 -8.27 -29.38
N SER A 248 4.13 -7.37 -28.80
CA SER A 248 4.16 -7.02 -27.39
C SER A 248 3.78 -8.22 -26.51
N PHE A 249 2.74 -8.95 -26.89
CA PHE A 249 2.32 -10.16 -26.17
C PHE A 249 3.39 -11.26 -26.23
N MET A 250 3.94 -11.52 -27.40
CA MET A 250 5.03 -12.49 -27.57
C MET A 250 6.28 -12.08 -26.81
N GLY A 251 6.64 -10.79 -26.82
CA GLY A 251 7.74 -10.23 -26.05
C GLY A 251 7.56 -10.45 -24.54
N TYR A 252 6.36 -10.22 -24.02
CA TYR A 252 6.03 -10.46 -22.62
C TYR A 252 6.16 -11.95 -22.25
N VAL A 253 5.56 -12.83 -23.04
CA VAL A 253 5.65 -14.29 -22.80
C VAL A 253 7.09 -14.80 -22.89
N SER A 254 7.87 -14.30 -23.85
CA SER A 254 9.28 -14.72 -24.03
C SER A 254 10.21 -14.19 -22.93
N ALA A 255 9.85 -13.11 -22.26
CA ALA A 255 10.62 -12.55 -21.15
C ALA A 255 10.61 -13.45 -19.90
N GLY A 256 9.59 -14.31 -19.73
CA GLY A 256 9.55 -15.32 -18.67
C GLY A 256 9.59 -14.77 -17.25
N LEU A 257 9.22 -13.50 -17.04
CA LEU A 257 9.34 -12.81 -15.74
C LEU A 257 8.40 -13.35 -14.66
N GLY A 258 7.46 -14.25 -15.01
CA GLY A 258 6.47 -14.78 -14.08
C GLY A 258 5.37 -13.78 -13.73
N VAL A 259 4.53 -14.17 -12.77
CA VAL A 259 3.45 -13.33 -12.24
C VAL A 259 3.57 -13.32 -10.72
N GLU A 260 3.79 -12.16 -10.16
CA GLU A 260 3.80 -11.94 -8.71
C GLU A 260 2.54 -11.17 -8.31
N PHE A 261 1.93 -11.58 -7.20
CA PHE A 261 0.72 -10.92 -6.73
C PHE A 261 1.03 -9.61 -5.99
N PHE A 262 2.03 -9.63 -5.11
CA PHE A 262 2.62 -8.46 -4.50
C PHE A 262 4.08 -8.38 -4.93
N PRO A 263 4.52 -7.22 -5.46
CA PRO A 263 5.94 -7.02 -5.73
C PRO A 263 6.73 -7.04 -4.41
N ASP A 264 7.96 -7.52 -4.48
CA ASP A 264 8.87 -7.44 -3.34
C ASP A 264 9.23 -5.96 -3.12
N ILE A 265 8.83 -5.44 -1.96
CA ILE A 265 9.10 -4.06 -1.56
C ILE A 265 10.18 -4.05 -0.49
N GLU A 266 10.97 -2.99 -0.46
CA GLU A 266 12.00 -2.79 0.57
C GLU A 266 11.35 -2.75 1.96
N PRO A 267 11.64 -3.71 2.86
CA PRO A 267 11.06 -3.74 4.19
C PRO A 267 11.68 -2.65 5.07
N GLU A 268 10.89 -2.04 5.91
CA GLU A 268 11.36 -1.08 6.92
C GLU A 268 11.90 -1.77 8.17
N GLN A 269 11.52 -3.04 8.37
CA GLN A 269 11.84 -3.79 9.56
C GLN A 269 12.13 -5.25 9.23
N ALA A 270 12.98 -5.87 10.06
CA ALA A 270 13.16 -7.30 10.09
C ALA A 270 13.06 -7.81 11.53
N GLN A 271 12.74 -9.09 11.67
CA GLN A 271 12.69 -9.75 12.95
C GLN A 271 13.67 -10.90 12.96
N VAL A 272 14.65 -10.83 13.85
CA VAL A 272 15.56 -11.93 14.16
C VAL A 272 14.92 -12.77 15.24
N GLN A 273 14.61 -14.04 14.96
CA GLN A 273 14.13 -15.01 15.93
C GLN A 273 15.29 -15.84 16.41
N VAL A 274 15.48 -15.87 17.71
CA VAL A 274 16.49 -16.69 18.38
C VAL A 274 15.79 -17.93 18.91
N LEU A 275 16.14 -19.07 18.33
CA LEU A 275 15.61 -20.39 18.68
C LEU A 275 16.68 -21.15 19.43
N ALA A 276 16.34 -21.74 20.57
CA ALA A 276 17.27 -22.56 21.35
C ALA A 276 16.53 -23.69 22.06
N ARG A 277 17.25 -24.62 22.62
CA ARG A 277 16.67 -25.75 23.38
C ARG A 277 15.81 -25.27 24.53
N GLY A 278 14.72 -25.96 24.80
CA GLY A 278 13.68 -25.56 25.75
C GLY A 278 14.09 -25.62 27.24
N ASP A 279 15.22 -26.25 27.56
CA ASP A 279 15.73 -26.48 28.90
C ASP A 279 16.60 -25.36 29.50
N LEU A 280 16.80 -24.27 28.74
CA LEU A 280 17.57 -23.12 29.20
C LEU A 280 16.85 -22.33 30.28
N SER A 281 17.61 -21.91 31.31
CA SER A 281 17.14 -20.96 32.31
C SER A 281 16.86 -19.58 31.71
N ALA A 282 16.07 -18.75 32.39
CA ALA A 282 15.77 -17.39 31.92
C ALA A 282 17.04 -16.56 31.73
N LYS A 283 18.09 -16.77 32.55
CA LYS A 283 19.36 -16.07 32.44
C LYS A 283 20.17 -16.51 31.19
N GLU A 284 20.18 -17.80 30.92
CA GLU A 284 20.86 -18.35 29.74
C GLU A 284 20.19 -17.87 28.44
N ARG A 285 18.85 -17.82 28.41
CA ARG A 285 18.10 -17.26 27.28
C ARG A 285 18.43 -15.79 27.05
N ASP A 286 18.46 -15.02 28.14
CA ASP A 286 18.79 -13.59 28.06
C ASP A 286 20.23 -13.38 27.57
N LEU A 287 21.19 -14.19 28.01
CA LEU A 287 22.57 -14.14 27.53
C LEU A 287 22.66 -14.45 26.01
N LEU A 288 21.92 -15.47 25.52
CA LEU A 288 21.90 -15.79 24.10
C LEU A 288 21.31 -14.64 23.25
N VAL A 289 20.25 -14.02 23.75
CA VAL A 289 19.64 -12.87 23.07
C VAL A 289 20.59 -11.67 23.06
N GLN A 290 21.28 -11.39 24.18
CA GLN A 290 22.29 -10.33 24.25
C GLN A 290 23.49 -10.60 23.33
N GLU A 291 23.96 -11.84 23.24
CA GLU A 291 25.07 -12.21 22.36
C GLU A 291 24.65 -12.04 20.88
N THR A 292 23.42 -12.44 20.57
CA THR A 292 22.83 -12.22 19.23
C THR A 292 22.75 -10.73 18.91
N GLU A 293 22.24 -9.93 19.85
CA GLU A 293 22.12 -8.47 19.71
C GLU A 293 23.50 -7.84 19.48
N ASN A 294 24.49 -8.15 20.31
CA ASN A 294 25.84 -7.63 20.21
C ASN A 294 26.51 -7.93 18.86
N SER A 295 26.19 -9.09 18.28
CA SER A 295 26.73 -9.51 16.98
C SER A 295 26.20 -8.65 15.81
N ILE A 296 24.99 -8.08 15.96
CA ILE A 296 24.34 -7.30 14.90
C ILE A 296 24.34 -5.79 15.16
N LEU A 297 24.72 -5.31 16.35
CA LEU A 297 24.73 -3.89 16.69
C LEU A 297 25.53 -3.00 15.73
N SER A 298 26.57 -3.57 15.07
CA SER A 298 27.44 -2.84 14.16
C SER A 298 27.08 -2.99 12.68
N VAL A 299 25.92 -3.56 12.37
CA VAL A 299 25.45 -3.73 10.99
C VAL A 299 25.03 -2.37 10.42
N ALA A 300 25.62 -1.98 9.29
CA ALA A 300 25.27 -0.73 8.63
C ALA A 300 23.84 -0.80 8.04
N GLY A 301 23.11 0.33 8.10
CA GLY A 301 21.74 0.43 7.58
C GLY A 301 20.67 0.00 8.56
N VAL A 302 21.00 -0.28 9.82
CA VAL A 302 20.05 -0.53 10.89
C VAL A 302 20.10 0.65 11.86
N ARG A 303 18.93 1.25 12.10
CA ARG A 303 18.77 2.43 12.97
C ARG A 303 18.55 2.05 14.41
N ASP A 304 17.61 1.13 14.66
CA ASP A 304 17.18 0.77 16.00
C ASP A 304 17.08 -0.75 16.15
N PHE A 305 17.43 -1.22 17.34
CA PHE A 305 17.28 -2.61 17.76
C PHE A 305 16.37 -2.68 18.99
N TYR A 306 15.50 -3.65 19.01
CA TYR A 306 14.67 -3.96 20.17
C TYR A 306 14.73 -5.46 20.45
N ALA A 307 15.51 -5.83 21.44
CA ALA A 307 15.68 -7.21 21.88
C ALA A 307 14.69 -7.55 23.01
N GLN A 308 14.10 -8.71 22.93
CA GLN A 308 13.20 -9.25 23.94
C GLN A 308 13.51 -10.71 24.19
N SER A 309 13.84 -11.08 25.43
CA SER A 309 13.96 -12.46 25.86
C SER A 309 12.66 -12.98 26.43
N PHE A 310 12.31 -14.25 26.17
CA PHE A 310 11.07 -14.87 26.63
C PHE A 310 11.31 -15.83 27.81
N ARG A 311 10.38 -15.79 28.75
CA ARG A 311 10.26 -16.86 29.78
C ARG A 311 9.63 -18.09 29.13
N SER A 312 9.98 -19.28 29.63
CA SER A 312 9.38 -20.53 29.13
C SER A 312 7.86 -20.49 29.13
N GLY A 313 7.25 -20.82 27.97
CA GLY A 313 5.80 -20.84 27.80
C GLY A 313 5.12 -19.50 27.48
N THR A 314 5.86 -18.40 27.37
CA THR A 314 5.29 -17.06 27.03
C THR A 314 5.51 -16.64 25.57
N ALA A 315 6.08 -17.49 24.74
CA ALA A 315 6.15 -17.26 23.29
C ALA A 315 4.72 -17.02 22.73
N GLY A 316 4.52 -15.94 22.02
CA GLY A 316 3.22 -15.58 21.45
C GLY A 316 2.71 -16.65 20.47
N ARG A 317 1.41 -16.66 20.17
CA ARG A 317 0.78 -17.63 19.25
C ARG A 317 1.40 -17.70 17.84
N GLN A 318 2.22 -16.74 17.48
CA GLN A 318 2.89 -16.63 16.15
C GLN A 318 4.38 -17.02 16.18
N GLU A 319 4.93 -17.33 17.36
CA GLU A 319 6.35 -17.64 17.54
C GLU A 319 6.55 -19.15 17.68
N ALA A 320 7.67 -19.67 17.17
CA ALA A 320 8.02 -21.06 17.34
C ALA A 320 8.13 -21.42 18.82
N ARG A 321 7.75 -22.63 19.20
CA ARG A 321 7.76 -23.08 20.62
C ARG A 321 9.12 -22.95 21.29
N ASP A 322 10.20 -23.01 20.51
CA ASP A 322 11.59 -22.93 20.97
C ASP A 322 12.18 -21.52 20.85
N SER A 323 11.35 -20.53 20.57
CA SER A 323 11.80 -19.13 20.55
C SER A 323 12.15 -18.69 21.97
N VAL A 324 13.42 -18.41 22.19
CA VAL A 324 13.95 -17.89 23.46
C VAL A 324 13.95 -16.38 23.51
N GLY A 325 13.90 -15.74 22.34
CA GLY A 325 13.78 -14.31 22.21
C GLY A 325 13.64 -13.84 20.76
N THR A 326 13.35 -12.58 20.61
CA THR A 326 13.27 -11.90 19.30
C THR A 326 14.00 -10.57 19.37
N ILE A 327 14.67 -10.22 18.27
CA ILE A 327 15.25 -8.90 18.09
C ILE A 327 14.57 -8.27 16.85
N ARG A 328 13.79 -7.23 17.09
CA ARG A 328 13.24 -6.42 16.00
C ARG A 328 14.26 -5.37 15.60
N THR A 329 14.54 -5.30 14.33
CA THR A 329 15.47 -4.35 13.74
C THR A 329 14.68 -3.37 12.87
N VAL A 330 14.89 -2.08 13.10
CA VAL A 330 14.33 -1.02 12.26
C VAL A 330 15.45 -0.52 11.35
N PHE A 331 15.24 -0.60 10.07
CA PHE A 331 16.21 -0.15 9.07
C PHE A 331 16.21 1.38 8.93
N ASP A 332 17.32 1.91 8.45
CA ASP A 332 17.38 3.30 7.96
C ASP A 332 16.45 3.47 6.74
N ASP A 333 16.19 4.72 6.37
CA ASP A 333 15.44 5.03 5.15
C ASP A 333 16.07 4.32 3.95
N TRP A 334 15.24 3.67 3.13
CA TRP A 334 15.69 2.88 1.98
C TRP A 334 16.55 3.65 0.98
N GLN A 335 16.44 4.99 0.96
CA GLN A 335 17.26 5.87 0.14
C GLN A 335 18.68 6.08 0.70
N MET A 336 18.90 5.82 1.98
CA MET A 336 20.16 6.07 2.69
C MET A 336 20.95 4.80 3.01
N ARG A 337 20.43 3.62 2.69
CA ARG A 337 21.04 2.33 2.95
C ARG A 337 21.13 1.47 1.69
N GLU A 338 21.91 0.42 1.77
CA GLU A 338 21.87 -0.65 0.79
C GLU A 338 20.53 -1.42 0.85
N LYS A 339 20.24 -2.22 -0.17
CA LYS A 339 19.01 -3.03 -0.19
C LYS A 339 18.92 -3.90 1.06
N ALA A 340 17.72 -4.07 1.57
CA ALA A 340 17.47 -4.87 2.78
C ALA A 340 18.05 -6.30 2.68
N ASP A 341 18.07 -6.90 1.49
CA ASP A 341 18.66 -8.21 1.26
C ASP A 341 20.15 -8.25 1.56
N VAL A 342 20.88 -7.19 1.24
CA VAL A 342 22.32 -7.07 1.51
C VAL A 342 22.54 -6.90 3.02
N VAL A 343 21.74 -6.04 3.67
CA VAL A 343 21.80 -5.84 5.13
C VAL A 343 21.50 -7.14 5.86
N ILE A 344 20.45 -7.85 5.44
CA ILE A 344 20.06 -9.14 6.04
C ILE A 344 21.11 -10.22 5.78
N ALA A 345 21.75 -10.23 4.62
CA ALA A 345 22.85 -11.16 4.31
C ALA A 345 24.06 -10.91 5.23
N ASP A 346 24.43 -9.64 5.50
CA ASP A 346 25.48 -9.29 6.46
C ASP A 346 25.09 -9.73 7.88
N MET A 347 23.85 -9.51 8.30
CA MET A 347 23.34 -10.00 9.58
C MET A 347 23.47 -11.53 9.68
N ARG A 348 23.05 -12.29 8.65
CA ARG A 348 23.18 -13.75 8.60
C ARG A 348 24.63 -14.22 8.70
N ALA A 349 25.53 -13.56 7.96
CA ALA A 349 26.95 -13.91 7.98
C ALA A 349 27.56 -13.75 9.38
N ARG A 350 27.21 -12.69 10.09
CA ARG A 350 27.69 -12.45 11.47
C ARG A 350 27.10 -13.44 12.49
N LEU A 351 25.84 -13.78 12.31
CA LEU A 351 25.12 -14.69 13.18
C LEU A 351 25.41 -16.18 12.92
N ALA A 352 25.98 -16.52 11.77
CA ALA A 352 26.32 -17.89 11.41
C ALA A 352 27.37 -18.53 12.36
N SER A 353 28.17 -17.73 13.06
CA SER A 353 29.17 -18.20 14.01
C SER A 353 28.67 -18.38 15.44
N LEU A 354 27.39 -18.02 15.71
CA LEU A 354 26.83 -18.09 17.05
C LEU A 354 26.49 -19.55 17.41
N ALA A 355 27.11 -20.05 18.47
CA ALA A 355 26.90 -21.41 18.92
C ALA A 355 25.73 -21.50 19.91
N GLY A 356 24.94 -22.58 19.85
CA GLY A 356 23.87 -22.86 20.82
C GLY A 356 22.50 -22.25 20.51
N ALA A 357 22.40 -21.48 19.45
CA ALA A 357 21.12 -20.95 18.96
C ALA A 357 20.97 -21.22 17.44
N ASP A 358 19.72 -21.46 17.04
CA ASP A 358 19.34 -21.42 15.63
C ASP A 358 18.63 -20.08 15.36
N ILE A 359 19.05 -19.39 14.29
CA ILE A 359 18.62 -18.01 14.06
C ILE A 359 17.92 -17.91 12.72
N SER A 360 16.67 -17.45 12.78
CA SER A 360 15.87 -17.14 11.60
C SER A 360 15.65 -15.63 11.50
N ILE A 361 15.90 -15.06 10.30
CA ILE A 361 15.67 -13.64 10.04
C ILE A 361 14.47 -13.51 9.11
N LEU A 362 13.39 -12.97 9.62
CA LEU A 362 12.15 -12.76 8.90
C LEU A 362 12.03 -11.31 8.45
N LYS A 363 11.88 -11.09 7.16
CA LYS A 363 11.49 -9.78 6.62
C LYS A 363 10.05 -9.49 7.08
N GLN A 364 9.81 -8.34 7.66
CA GLN A 364 8.46 -7.90 7.95
C GLN A 364 7.86 -7.31 6.68
N GLN A 365 7.09 -8.11 5.95
CA GLN A 365 6.32 -7.63 4.81
C GLN A 365 5.05 -6.93 5.30
N GLN A 366 4.80 -5.74 4.77
CA GLN A 366 3.54 -5.02 4.99
C GLN A 366 2.51 -5.48 3.95
N GLY A 367 1.30 -5.78 4.38
CA GLY A 367 0.20 -6.11 3.50
C GLY A 367 -0.50 -7.44 3.81
N PRO A 368 -1.62 -7.71 3.15
CA PRO A 368 -2.33 -8.97 3.30
C PRO A 368 -1.52 -10.10 2.65
N GLY A 369 -1.01 -11.02 3.46
CA GLY A 369 -0.21 -12.16 2.99
C GLY A 369 1.23 -12.22 3.54
N ALA A 370 1.53 -11.45 4.56
CA ALA A 370 2.84 -11.38 5.22
C ALA A 370 3.37 -12.69 5.86
N ALA A 371 2.72 -13.83 5.61
CA ALA A 371 3.19 -15.15 6.02
C ALA A 371 4.16 -15.73 4.98
N LYS A 372 4.98 -16.70 5.39
CA LYS A 372 5.83 -17.46 4.47
C LYS A 372 5.00 -17.95 3.28
N PRO A 373 5.42 -17.73 2.03
CA PRO A 373 4.60 -18.01 0.83
C PRO A 373 4.30 -19.49 0.66
N ILE A 374 5.14 -20.36 1.21
CA ILE A 374 4.97 -21.81 1.15
C ILE A 374 4.81 -22.34 2.57
N LYS A 375 3.67 -22.93 2.87
CA LYS A 375 3.39 -23.68 4.09
C LYS A 375 3.00 -25.10 3.71
N VAL A 376 3.78 -26.06 4.15
CA VAL A 376 3.49 -27.48 3.97
C VAL A 376 2.98 -28.02 5.30
N GLU A 377 1.84 -28.66 5.28
CA GLU A 377 1.25 -29.34 6.45
C GLU A 377 1.35 -30.86 6.26
N ILE A 378 2.00 -31.53 7.19
CA ILE A 378 2.15 -32.99 7.19
C ILE A 378 1.22 -33.53 8.27
N ILE A 379 0.30 -34.41 7.90
CA ILE A 379 -0.68 -35.00 8.80
C ILE A 379 -0.37 -36.49 8.93
N GLY A 380 -0.32 -37.02 10.15
CA GLY A 380 -0.08 -38.41 10.44
C GLY A 380 -0.57 -38.81 11.84
N LEU A 381 -0.59 -40.10 12.11
CA LEU A 381 -1.08 -40.66 13.38
C LEU A 381 0.04 -40.86 14.43
N SER A 382 1.30 -40.94 13.98
CA SER A 382 2.47 -41.17 14.84
C SER A 382 3.41 -39.97 14.78
N LEU A 383 3.89 -39.51 15.94
CA LEU A 383 4.86 -38.42 16.04
C LEU A 383 6.21 -38.82 15.42
N ASP A 384 6.61 -40.09 15.52
CA ASP A 384 7.88 -40.57 14.97
C ASP A 384 7.84 -40.59 13.43
N GLU A 385 6.71 -41.02 12.84
CA GLU A 385 6.51 -40.98 11.39
C GLU A 385 6.46 -39.55 10.86
N LEU A 386 5.78 -38.64 11.58
CA LEU A 386 5.77 -37.22 11.24
C LEU A 386 7.16 -36.59 11.31
N ALA A 387 7.94 -36.96 12.35
CA ALA A 387 9.31 -36.47 12.50
C ALA A 387 10.22 -36.95 11.38
N ALA A 388 10.12 -38.23 11.00
CA ALA A 388 10.90 -38.82 9.90
C ALA A 388 10.52 -38.18 8.55
N ALA A 389 9.22 -38.04 8.27
CA ALA A 389 8.72 -37.41 7.04
C ALA A 389 9.14 -35.95 6.91
N THR A 390 9.08 -35.19 8.03
CA THR A 390 9.50 -33.78 8.04
C THR A 390 11.00 -33.66 7.79
N SER A 391 11.83 -34.53 8.40
CA SER A 391 13.27 -34.52 8.18
C SER A 391 13.65 -34.86 6.73
N ASP A 392 13.00 -35.85 6.12
CA ASP A 392 13.21 -36.20 4.71
C ASP A 392 12.79 -35.04 3.78
N LEU A 393 11.68 -34.38 4.07
CA LEU A 393 11.21 -33.24 3.29
C LEU A 393 12.18 -32.07 3.36
N VAL A 394 12.64 -31.69 4.56
CA VAL A 394 13.61 -30.60 4.75
C VAL A 394 14.92 -30.91 4.02
N ALA A 395 15.44 -32.14 4.18
CA ALA A 395 16.66 -32.55 3.49
C ALA A 395 16.54 -32.51 1.94
N ARG A 396 15.36 -32.85 1.40
CA ARG A 396 15.09 -32.72 -0.05
C ARG A 396 14.99 -31.27 -0.50
N MET A 397 14.39 -30.41 0.31
CA MET A 397 14.32 -28.97 0.03
C MET A 397 15.72 -28.35 -0.02
N ASP A 398 16.61 -28.73 0.92
CA ASP A 398 18.01 -28.27 0.95
C ASP A 398 18.76 -28.75 -0.30
N GLN A 399 18.56 -29.99 -0.75
CA GLN A 399 19.18 -30.55 -1.96
C GLN A 399 18.70 -29.86 -3.24
N LEU A 400 17.42 -29.48 -3.32
CA LEU A 400 16.87 -28.76 -4.47
C LEU A 400 17.39 -27.34 -4.59
N GLY A 401 17.73 -26.73 -3.46
CA GLY A 401 18.15 -25.34 -3.38
C GLY A 401 17.03 -24.33 -3.69
N GLY A 402 17.32 -23.04 -3.54
CA GLY A 402 16.35 -21.97 -3.82
C GLY A 402 15.36 -21.68 -2.69
N PHE A 403 15.45 -22.38 -1.57
CA PHE A 403 14.67 -22.12 -0.35
C PHE A 403 15.54 -21.40 0.68
N VAL A 404 14.98 -20.42 1.37
CA VAL A 404 15.62 -19.66 2.43
C VAL A 404 14.71 -19.68 3.66
N ASP A 405 15.30 -19.72 4.85
CA ASP A 405 14.57 -19.72 6.13
C ASP A 405 13.54 -20.86 6.24
N VAL A 406 13.94 -22.07 5.85
CA VAL A 406 13.13 -23.28 6.04
C VAL A 406 13.04 -23.55 7.53
N THR A 407 11.82 -23.55 8.06
CA THR A 407 11.57 -23.84 9.48
C THR A 407 10.48 -24.87 9.62
N ASP A 408 10.57 -25.75 10.59
CA ASP A 408 9.50 -26.67 10.93
C ASP A 408 8.95 -26.37 12.33
N SER A 409 7.83 -27.00 12.68
CA SER A 409 7.16 -26.78 13.97
C SER A 409 7.56 -27.79 15.06
N ARG A 410 8.55 -28.65 14.78
CA ARG A 410 9.05 -29.61 15.77
C ARG A 410 9.92 -28.86 16.80
N PRO A 411 9.83 -29.24 18.07
CA PRO A 411 10.75 -28.70 19.07
C PRO A 411 12.19 -29.15 18.79
N LEU A 412 13.15 -28.27 19.07
CA LEU A 412 14.56 -28.63 19.01
C LEU A 412 14.87 -29.74 20.03
N PRO A 413 15.71 -30.73 19.68
CA PRO A 413 16.06 -31.82 20.61
C PRO A 413 16.63 -31.27 21.91
N GLY A 414 15.93 -31.50 23.00
CA GLY A 414 16.33 -31.08 24.37
C GLY A 414 16.53 -32.29 25.29
N THR A 415 17.05 -32.03 26.46
CA THR A 415 17.17 -33.03 27.53
C THR A 415 15.90 -33.01 28.37
N GLU A 416 15.19 -34.12 28.44
CA GLU A 416 14.00 -34.28 29.28
C GLU A 416 14.38 -35.08 30.53
N TRP A 417 14.01 -34.55 31.68
CA TRP A 417 14.15 -35.26 32.97
C TRP A 417 12.83 -35.93 33.31
N SER A 418 12.82 -37.28 33.31
CA SER A 418 11.68 -38.07 33.75
C SER A 418 11.90 -38.49 35.22
N LEU A 419 11.07 -37.99 36.11
CA LEU A 419 11.04 -38.44 37.49
C LEU A 419 10.12 -39.68 37.63
N VAL A 420 10.71 -40.83 37.77
CA VAL A 420 9.98 -42.07 38.06
C VAL A 420 9.96 -42.26 39.59
N THR A 421 8.82 -42.02 40.21
CA THR A 421 8.62 -42.28 41.63
C THR A 421 8.30 -43.77 41.85
N ASP A 422 9.16 -44.46 42.56
CA ASP A 422 8.86 -45.79 43.06
C ASP A 422 7.86 -45.68 44.22
N ARG A 423 6.60 -46.01 43.93
CA ARG A 423 5.50 -45.91 44.89
C ARG A 423 5.51 -47.00 45.94
N ASP A 424 6.23 -48.12 45.69
CA ASP A 424 6.34 -49.23 46.60
C ASP A 424 7.48 -49.01 47.59
N ALA A 425 8.40 -48.09 47.31
CA ALA A 425 9.50 -47.71 48.18
C ALA A 425 9.25 -46.42 48.99
N ALA A 426 8.16 -45.68 48.70
CA ALA A 426 7.77 -44.48 49.38
C ALA A 426 6.69 -44.75 50.45
#